data_7ea9fb4a118571eaf84e50aa371fafff
#
_entry.id   7ea9fb4a118571eaf84e50aa371fafff
#
_cell.length_a   1.000
_cell.length_b   1.000
_cell.length_c   1.000
_cell.angle_alpha   90.00
_cell.angle_beta   90.00
_cell.angle_gamma   90.00
#
_symmetry.space_group_name_H-M   'P 1'
#
loop_
_entity.id
_entity.type
_entity.pdbx_description
1 polymer ?
#
loop_
_entity_poly.entity_id
_entity_poly.type
_entity_poly.pdbx_seq_one_letter_code
_entity_poly.pdbx_strand_id
1 'polypeptide(L)'
;MTVLSRACSRCIAQAATSSSARLGTTSRALSSSSTRLSSPPADPKAIAEAFLSKFSKGQTFVRRQLLDANQIRLFSLTLNRAHLWPTSSVSSTKTLEEAEPVQGTPIPPAYHLCYFTPAQLPGILGLDGTDASFNPDAPFTRRMWAGGSCHWPGADPNAVHQALLVVGDTVTEVTRVLSCEPKVIGKTGESMLVVGVEKEFRNGKDELCVLDRRNWVFRVALDPSKPAPLVPKPKELSQAELDKSVEGKLWREYSRDEATLFRFSGLTFNAHRIHYDKPWATEVEGHRNVVVHGPMNLIAMLDLWRDEASVFRGVGEGSMQDDEAVYYPQMIEYRATSPVYGREPYRVMMNKEAVDKKEAETRVVSNDGTVCMKGTVTDWSLSK
;
A
#
# COMPACT_ATOMS: atom_id res chain seq x y z
N MET A 1 -50.93 -3.68 17.35
CA MET A 1 -51.58 -2.39 17.09
C MET A 1 -51.01 -1.80 15.82
N THR A 2 -51.79 -1.73 14.87
CA THR A 2 -51.65 -1.33 13.46
C THR A 2 -51.63 0.19 13.35
N VAL A 3 -50.73 0.78 12.55
CA VAL A 3 -51.08 1.96 11.73
C VAL A 3 -50.21 2.00 10.48
N LEU A 4 -50.88 1.88 9.39
CA LEU A 4 -50.62 2.02 7.98
C LEU A 4 -50.25 3.46 7.54
N SER A 5 -49.34 3.54 6.58
CA SER A 5 -49.49 4.14 5.20
C SER A 5 -49.64 5.66 5.07
N ARG A 6 -48.83 6.20 4.15
CA ARG A 6 -49.35 6.87 2.94
C ARG A 6 -48.25 7.18 1.92
N ALA A 7 -48.46 6.62 0.75
CA ALA A 7 -47.75 7.00 -0.48
C ALA A 7 -48.30 8.36 -1.00
N CYS A 8 -47.43 9.10 -1.70
CA CYS A 8 -47.86 10.23 -2.51
C CYS A 8 -47.22 10.15 -3.89
N SER A 9 -47.97 9.58 -4.83
CA SER A 9 -47.75 9.68 -6.27
C SER A 9 -48.37 10.99 -6.79
N ARG A 10 -47.64 11.78 -7.56
CA ARG A 10 -48.20 12.67 -8.57
C ARG A 10 -47.24 12.76 -9.75
N CYS A 11 -47.59 12.02 -10.80
CA CYS A 11 -47.21 12.29 -12.18
C CYS A 11 -48.00 13.48 -12.71
N ILE A 12 -47.32 14.40 -13.37
CA ILE A 12 -47.99 15.34 -14.31
C ILE A 12 -47.31 15.16 -15.65
N ALA A 13 -48.07 14.59 -16.58
CA ALA A 13 -47.76 14.59 -18.00
C ALA A 13 -48.29 15.89 -18.61
N GLN A 14 -47.48 16.61 -19.36
CA GLN A 14 -47.95 17.62 -20.30
C GLN A 14 -47.53 17.25 -21.71
N ALA A 15 -48.53 17.05 -22.52
CA ALA A 15 -48.43 16.88 -23.97
C ALA A 15 -48.16 18.24 -24.62
N ALA A 16 -47.25 18.28 -25.56
CA ALA A 16 -47.06 19.41 -26.46
C ALA A 16 -47.26 18.93 -27.89
N THR A 17 -48.20 19.58 -28.54
CA THR A 17 -48.67 19.38 -29.91
C THR A 17 -47.65 19.83 -30.93
N SER A 18 -47.51 19.04 -31.99
CA SER A 18 -46.74 19.28 -33.18
C SER A 18 -47.25 20.45 -34.04
N SER A 19 -46.36 21.28 -34.52
CA SER A 19 -46.57 22.14 -35.67
C SER A 19 -45.39 22.04 -36.61
N SER A 20 -45.63 21.47 -37.77
CA SER A 20 -44.65 21.31 -38.86
C SER A 20 -44.58 22.60 -39.69
N ALA A 21 -43.39 23.17 -39.81
CA ALA A 21 -43.03 24.13 -40.85
C ALA A 21 -41.79 23.64 -41.59
N ARG A 22 -41.95 23.24 -42.85
CA ARG A 22 -40.86 22.94 -43.78
C ARG A 22 -40.25 24.27 -44.25
N LEU A 23 -39.01 24.51 -43.99
CA LEU A 23 -38.18 25.47 -44.71
C LEU A 23 -36.95 24.74 -45.21
N GLY A 24 -36.85 24.64 -46.54
CA GLY A 24 -35.68 24.11 -47.21
C GLY A 24 -34.55 25.10 -47.13
N THR A 25 -33.38 24.62 -46.64
CA THR A 25 -32.13 25.32 -46.74
C THR A 25 -31.04 24.39 -47.27
N THR A 26 -30.48 24.77 -48.40
CA THR A 26 -29.30 24.18 -49.05
C THR A 26 -28.13 24.18 -48.10
N SER A 27 -27.70 23.02 -47.62
CA SER A 27 -26.50 22.85 -46.86
C SER A 27 -25.28 22.88 -47.78
N ARG A 28 -24.53 23.98 -47.76
CA ARG A 28 -23.15 24.00 -48.18
C ARG A 28 -22.34 23.25 -47.10
N ALA A 29 -21.81 22.09 -47.44
CA ALA A 29 -20.87 21.38 -46.59
C ALA A 29 -19.56 22.21 -46.52
N LEU A 30 -19.36 22.90 -45.43
CA LEU A 30 -18.03 23.41 -45.02
C LEU A 30 -17.28 22.23 -44.45
N SER A 31 -16.40 21.63 -45.27
CA SER A 31 -15.36 20.71 -44.84
C SER A 31 -14.36 21.51 -44.01
N SER A 32 -14.59 21.60 -42.71
CA SER A 32 -13.58 22.02 -41.76
C SER A 32 -12.68 20.82 -41.49
N SER A 33 -11.59 20.70 -42.24
CA SER A 33 -10.45 19.88 -41.81
C SER A 33 -9.85 20.53 -40.56
N SER A 34 -10.37 20.18 -39.39
CA SER A 34 -9.68 20.44 -38.13
C SER A 34 -8.43 19.56 -38.12
N THR A 35 -7.31 20.09 -38.57
CA THR A 35 -6.00 19.60 -38.19
C THR A 35 -5.99 19.63 -36.64
N ARG A 36 -6.16 18.47 -36.02
CA ARG A 36 -5.80 18.30 -34.60
C ARG A 36 -4.32 18.62 -34.52
N LEU A 37 -4.00 19.83 -34.10
CA LEU A 37 -2.66 20.13 -33.61
C LEU A 37 -2.45 19.14 -32.45
N SER A 38 -1.64 18.14 -32.67
CA SER A 38 -1.16 17.27 -31.60
C SER A 38 -0.46 18.19 -30.62
N SER A 39 -1.02 18.29 -29.41
CA SER A 39 -0.35 18.99 -28.33
C SER A 39 1.10 18.48 -28.25
N PRO A 40 2.09 19.35 -28.06
CA PRO A 40 3.47 18.91 -27.90
C PRO A 40 3.53 17.85 -26.80
N PRO A 41 4.41 16.85 -26.92
CA PRO A 41 4.55 15.84 -25.89
C PRO A 41 4.81 16.53 -24.54
N ALA A 42 4.07 16.12 -23.51
CA ALA A 42 4.17 16.69 -22.18
C ALA A 42 5.62 16.58 -21.68
N ASP A 43 6.23 17.69 -21.32
CA ASP A 43 7.59 17.73 -20.77
C ASP A 43 7.56 17.21 -19.30
N PRO A 44 8.15 16.03 -19.01
CA PRO A 44 8.17 15.49 -17.67
C PRO A 44 8.85 16.41 -16.64
N LYS A 45 9.86 17.20 -17.08
CA LYS A 45 10.58 18.11 -16.21
C LYS A 45 9.69 19.28 -15.80
N ALA A 46 8.99 19.89 -16.75
CA ALA A 46 8.06 20.99 -16.47
C ALA A 46 6.92 20.53 -15.52
N ILE A 47 6.40 19.31 -15.71
CA ILE A 47 5.38 18.75 -14.84
C ILE A 47 5.92 18.50 -13.42
N ALA A 48 7.15 17.98 -13.29
CA ALA A 48 7.79 17.78 -11.99
C ALA A 48 8.01 19.11 -11.25
N GLU A 49 8.46 20.17 -11.95
CA GLU A 49 8.63 21.50 -11.40
C GLU A 49 7.29 22.13 -10.98
N ALA A 50 6.25 22.00 -11.78
CA ALA A 50 4.89 22.45 -11.47
C ALA A 50 4.34 21.70 -10.24
N PHE A 51 4.55 20.38 -10.14
CA PHE A 51 4.17 19.57 -8.99
C PHE A 51 4.86 20.07 -7.72
N LEU A 52 6.18 20.23 -7.73
CA LEU A 52 6.93 20.73 -6.57
C LEU A 52 6.52 22.16 -6.17
N SER A 53 6.08 22.98 -7.12
CA SER A 53 5.58 24.32 -6.83
C SER A 53 4.24 24.31 -6.07
N LYS A 54 3.41 23.27 -6.25
CA LYS A 54 2.17 23.09 -5.47
C LYS A 54 2.45 22.76 -4.00
N PHE A 55 3.57 22.09 -3.75
CA PHE A 55 4.02 21.70 -2.42
C PHE A 55 5.24 22.52 -2.06
N SER A 56 5.03 23.82 -1.71
CA SER A 56 6.12 24.73 -1.38
C SER A 56 7.07 24.12 -0.35
N LYS A 57 8.38 24.46 -0.46
CA LYS A 57 9.40 23.94 0.47
C LYS A 57 8.97 24.18 1.92
N GLY A 58 8.86 23.08 2.69
CA GLY A 58 8.46 23.12 4.09
C GLY A 58 6.96 23.04 4.34
N GLN A 59 6.11 22.97 3.30
CA GLN A 59 4.68 22.70 3.52
C GLN A 59 4.49 21.31 4.13
N THR A 60 3.72 21.28 5.23
CA THR A 60 3.35 20.04 5.92
C THR A 60 1.85 19.85 5.91
N PHE A 61 1.43 18.60 5.77
CA PHE A 61 0.05 18.17 5.92
C PHE A 61 -0.06 17.41 7.23
N VAL A 62 -0.87 17.93 8.14
CA VAL A 62 -1.01 17.36 9.48
C VAL A 62 -2.38 16.71 9.62
N ARG A 63 -2.40 15.46 10.08
CA ARG A 63 -3.63 14.74 10.43
C ARG A 63 -3.48 14.12 11.80
N ARG A 64 -4.59 13.98 12.52
CA ARG A 64 -4.65 13.31 13.82
C ARG A 64 -5.66 12.19 13.76
N GLN A 65 -5.32 11.05 14.34
CA GLN A 65 -6.20 9.89 14.38
C GLN A 65 -5.96 9.09 15.66
N LEU A 66 -7.07 8.61 16.26
CA LEU A 66 -7.03 7.60 17.30
C LEU A 66 -6.63 6.25 16.68
N LEU A 67 -5.69 5.54 17.27
CA LEU A 67 -5.34 4.18 16.89
C LEU A 67 -6.37 3.21 17.49
N ASP A 68 -7.43 2.99 16.75
CA ASP A 68 -8.58 2.18 17.15
C ASP A 68 -8.24 0.69 17.25
N ALA A 69 -8.67 0.04 18.35
CA ALA A 69 -8.38 -1.37 18.63
C ALA A 69 -9.00 -2.30 17.60
N ASN A 70 -10.23 -2.03 17.14
CA ASN A 70 -10.90 -2.89 16.17
C ASN A 70 -10.27 -2.80 14.78
N GLN A 71 -9.81 -1.63 14.36
CA GLN A 71 -9.12 -1.46 13.06
C GLN A 71 -7.88 -2.35 12.99
N ILE A 72 -7.00 -2.31 13.99
CA ILE A 72 -5.78 -3.12 14.02
C ILE A 72 -6.07 -4.61 14.16
N ARG A 73 -7.10 -4.97 14.95
CA ARG A 73 -7.61 -6.33 15.08
C ARG A 73 -7.99 -6.91 13.72
N LEU A 74 -8.90 -6.23 13.00
CA LEU A 74 -9.36 -6.68 11.68
C LEU A 74 -8.23 -6.73 10.66
N PHE A 75 -7.28 -5.81 10.75
CA PHE A 75 -6.10 -5.79 9.90
C PHE A 75 -5.21 -7.01 10.13
N SER A 76 -4.91 -7.36 11.38
CA SER A 76 -4.13 -8.54 11.74
C SER A 76 -4.80 -9.84 11.26
N LEU A 77 -6.12 -9.98 11.52
CA LEU A 77 -6.90 -11.14 11.04
C LEU A 77 -6.91 -11.25 9.51
N THR A 78 -6.93 -10.11 8.80
CA THR A 78 -6.81 -10.10 7.32
C THR A 78 -5.45 -10.62 6.84
N LEU A 79 -4.40 -10.40 7.61
CA LEU A 79 -3.05 -10.94 7.36
C LEU A 79 -2.89 -12.40 7.77
N ASN A 80 -3.97 -13.04 8.28
CA ASN A 80 -4.01 -14.39 8.84
C ASN A 80 -3.16 -14.55 10.11
N ARG A 81 -3.24 -13.54 10.99
CA ARG A 81 -2.54 -13.54 12.28
C ARG A 81 -3.53 -13.43 13.42
N ALA A 82 -3.56 -14.45 14.26
CA ALA A 82 -4.44 -14.52 15.44
C ALA A 82 -3.94 -13.65 16.61
N HIS A 83 -2.68 -13.20 16.57
CA HIS A 83 -2.07 -12.33 17.57
C HIS A 83 -1.28 -11.21 16.90
N LEU A 84 -1.25 -10.02 17.50
CA LEU A 84 -0.43 -8.90 17.02
C LEU A 84 1.07 -9.23 17.13
N TRP A 85 1.46 -9.83 18.22
CA TRP A 85 2.83 -10.20 18.54
C TRP A 85 2.95 -11.72 18.70
N PRO A 86 4.15 -12.33 18.59
CA PRO A 86 4.34 -13.73 18.95
C PRO A 86 3.80 -14.01 20.38
N THR A 87 3.15 -15.14 20.56
CA THR A 87 2.43 -15.48 21.81
C THR A 87 3.30 -15.50 23.06
N SER A 88 4.60 -15.67 22.88
CA SER A 88 5.60 -15.57 23.96
C SER A 88 5.86 -14.13 24.44
N SER A 89 5.42 -13.12 23.70
CA SER A 89 5.79 -11.71 23.94
C SER A 89 4.66 -10.88 24.55
N VAL A 90 3.43 -11.40 24.69
CA VAL A 90 2.30 -10.63 25.19
C VAL A 90 1.39 -11.50 26.08
N SER A 91 1.09 -11.00 27.23
CA SER A 91 0.33 -11.63 28.32
C SER A 91 -1.11 -12.05 27.97
N SER A 92 -1.61 -11.81 26.76
CA SER A 92 -2.96 -12.20 26.36
C SER A 92 -3.03 -13.64 25.84
N THR A 93 -3.66 -14.52 26.58
CA THR A 93 -4.00 -15.88 26.15
C THR A 93 -5.10 -15.93 25.09
N LYS A 94 -5.82 -14.81 24.88
CA LYS A 94 -6.92 -14.72 23.92
C LYS A 94 -6.43 -14.34 22.53
N THR A 95 -7.01 -14.97 21.53
CA THR A 95 -6.79 -14.60 20.12
C THR A 95 -7.54 -13.31 19.77
N LEU A 96 -7.16 -12.68 18.67
CA LEU A 96 -7.85 -11.51 18.10
C LEU A 96 -9.26 -11.87 17.58
N GLU A 97 -9.58 -13.14 17.39
CA GLU A 97 -10.95 -13.59 17.10
C GLU A 97 -11.83 -13.49 18.35
N GLU A 98 -11.27 -13.74 19.53
CA GLU A 98 -11.97 -13.76 20.81
C GLU A 98 -12.06 -12.39 21.48
N ALA A 99 -11.04 -11.53 21.31
CA ALA A 99 -10.99 -10.22 21.96
C ALA A 99 -10.23 -9.18 21.14
N GLU A 100 -10.54 -7.90 21.39
CA GLU A 100 -9.75 -6.78 20.88
C GLU A 100 -8.44 -6.64 21.67
N PRO A 101 -7.37 -6.10 21.04
CA PRO A 101 -6.16 -5.76 21.77
C PRO A 101 -6.46 -4.66 22.79
N VAL A 102 -5.85 -4.78 23.96
CA VAL A 102 -6.07 -3.82 25.06
C VAL A 102 -5.40 -2.48 24.76
N GLN A 103 -5.88 -1.43 25.40
CA GLN A 103 -5.24 -0.10 25.35
C GLN A 103 -3.79 -0.20 25.83
N GLY A 104 -2.88 0.49 25.12
CA GLY A 104 -1.45 0.44 25.40
C GLY A 104 -0.71 -0.65 24.62
N THR A 105 -1.41 -1.60 23.97
CA THR A 105 -0.76 -2.63 23.14
C THR A 105 0.03 -1.98 22.00
N PRO A 106 1.35 -2.26 21.88
CA PRO A 106 2.17 -1.72 20.80
C PRO A 106 1.71 -2.19 19.41
N ILE A 107 1.74 -1.28 18.44
CA ILE A 107 1.37 -1.55 17.04
C ILE A 107 2.56 -2.20 16.32
N PRO A 108 2.44 -3.40 15.74
CA PRO A 108 3.54 -4.07 15.06
C PRO A 108 4.16 -3.23 13.92
N PRO A 109 5.43 -3.48 13.54
CA PRO A 109 6.09 -2.77 12.45
C PRO A 109 5.26 -2.77 11.16
N ALA A 110 5.08 -1.59 10.54
CA ALA A 110 4.27 -1.33 9.36
C ALA A 110 2.75 -1.53 9.50
N TYR A 111 2.22 -1.97 10.64
CA TYR A 111 0.76 -2.08 10.82
C TYR A 111 0.08 -0.69 10.92
N HIS A 112 0.83 0.38 11.17
CA HIS A 112 0.34 1.76 11.05
C HIS A 112 -0.25 2.10 9.67
N LEU A 113 0.04 1.28 8.65
CA LEU A 113 -0.47 1.45 7.28
C LEU A 113 -1.99 1.29 7.15
N CYS A 114 -2.68 0.71 8.16
CA CYS A 114 -4.14 0.68 8.19
C CYS A 114 -4.78 1.94 8.77
N TYR A 115 -3.97 2.86 9.27
CA TYR A 115 -4.41 4.16 9.77
C TYR A 115 -4.00 5.29 8.82
N PHE A 116 -4.49 6.50 9.06
CA PHE A 116 -4.21 7.69 8.24
C PHE A 116 -4.46 7.47 6.74
N THR A 117 -5.50 6.70 6.46
CA THR A 117 -5.91 6.35 5.10
C THR A 117 -6.40 7.59 4.34
N PRO A 118 -6.33 7.62 3.00
CA PRO A 118 -6.78 8.77 2.22
C PRO A 118 -8.29 8.95 2.32
N ALA A 119 -8.74 10.04 2.95
CA ALA A 119 -10.15 10.34 3.16
C ALA A 119 -10.71 11.15 1.96
N GLN A 120 -10.87 10.49 0.82
CA GLN A 120 -11.39 11.12 -0.41
C GLN A 120 -12.77 10.57 -0.79
N LEU A 121 -13.60 11.44 -1.36
CA LEU A 121 -14.87 11.05 -1.96
C LEU A 121 -14.61 10.25 -3.25
N PRO A 122 -15.46 9.27 -3.60
CA PRO A 122 -15.30 8.47 -4.81
C PRO A 122 -15.17 9.29 -6.10
N GLY A 123 -15.88 10.42 -6.20
CA GLY A 123 -15.87 11.27 -7.39
C GLY A 123 -14.56 12.02 -7.69
N ILE A 124 -13.58 12.00 -6.77
CA ILE A 124 -12.28 12.67 -6.93
C ILE A 124 -11.12 11.69 -7.01
N LEU A 125 -11.40 10.38 -7.00
CA LEU A 125 -10.39 9.36 -7.22
C LEU A 125 -9.92 9.36 -8.68
N GLY A 126 -8.73 8.84 -8.92
CA GLY A 126 -8.25 8.56 -10.27
C GLY A 126 -9.15 7.58 -11.02
N LEU A 127 -9.02 7.53 -12.34
CA LEU A 127 -9.77 6.58 -13.20
C LEU A 127 -9.53 5.11 -12.79
N ASP A 128 -8.33 4.83 -12.29
CA ASP A 128 -7.92 3.55 -11.73
C ASP A 128 -8.36 3.33 -10.27
N GLY A 129 -9.10 4.28 -9.68
CA GLY A 129 -9.55 4.26 -8.29
C GLY A 129 -8.51 4.72 -7.27
N THR A 130 -7.33 5.17 -7.71
CA THR A 130 -6.30 5.64 -6.77
C THR A 130 -6.62 6.99 -6.16
N ASP A 131 -6.13 7.20 -4.94
CA ASP A 131 -6.06 8.51 -4.29
C ASP A 131 -5.19 9.47 -5.10
N ALA A 132 -5.73 10.64 -5.45
CA ALA A 132 -5.07 11.63 -6.29
C ALA A 132 -4.39 12.77 -5.50
N SER A 133 -4.34 12.72 -4.16
CA SER A 133 -3.85 13.83 -3.30
C SER A 133 -2.43 14.29 -3.65
N PHE A 134 -1.58 13.36 -4.04
CA PHE A 134 -0.18 13.61 -4.40
C PHE A 134 0.14 13.20 -5.83
N ASN A 135 -0.83 13.29 -6.74
CA ASN A 135 -0.58 13.01 -8.16
C ASN A 135 0.03 14.24 -8.84
N PRO A 136 1.05 14.06 -9.68
CA PRO A 136 1.44 15.06 -10.67
C PRO A 136 0.29 15.30 -11.67
N ASP A 137 0.42 16.37 -12.47
CA ASP A 137 -0.54 16.65 -13.52
C ASP A 137 -0.47 15.62 -14.66
N ALA A 138 -1.55 15.51 -15.43
CA ALA A 138 -1.58 14.66 -16.60
C ALA A 138 -0.39 14.96 -17.55
N PRO A 139 0.17 13.93 -18.19
CA PRO A 139 -0.36 12.58 -18.30
C PRO A 139 0.10 11.60 -17.20
N PHE A 140 0.94 12.01 -16.24
CA PHE A 140 1.58 11.13 -15.25
C PHE A 140 0.68 10.89 -14.03
N THR A 141 -0.43 10.21 -14.21
CA THR A 141 -1.41 9.98 -13.13
C THR A 141 -1.54 8.54 -12.67
N ARG A 142 -0.95 7.57 -13.39
CA ARG A 142 -0.94 6.15 -13.02
C ARG A 142 0.11 5.89 -11.95
N ARG A 143 -0.33 5.74 -10.70
CA ARG A 143 0.54 5.57 -9.54
C ARG A 143 0.86 4.12 -9.25
N MET A 144 2.14 3.85 -8.93
CA MET A 144 2.62 2.56 -8.45
C MET A 144 3.50 2.74 -7.22
N TRP A 145 3.39 1.83 -6.26
CA TRP A 145 4.29 1.80 -5.13
C TRP A 145 5.61 1.16 -5.55
N ALA A 146 6.70 1.94 -5.50
CA ALA A 146 8.00 1.50 -5.98
C ALA A 146 8.95 1.07 -4.86
N GLY A 147 8.80 1.62 -3.65
CA GLY A 147 9.67 1.32 -2.52
C GLY A 147 9.74 2.47 -1.53
N GLY A 148 10.73 2.41 -0.65
CA GLY A 148 10.96 3.42 0.38
C GLY A 148 11.76 2.88 1.53
N SER A 149 11.65 3.55 2.69
CA SER A 149 12.19 3.10 3.96
C SER A 149 11.22 3.40 5.09
N CYS A 150 11.22 2.55 6.10
CA CYS A 150 10.47 2.79 7.32
C CYS A 150 11.41 2.62 8.51
N HIS A 151 11.45 3.62 9.38
CA HIS A 151 12.32 3.67 10.55
C HIS A 151 11.46 3.74 11.81
N TRP A 152 11.93 3.15 12.89
CA TRP A 152 11.28 3.18 14.21
C TRP A 152 12.20 3.81 15.26
N PRO A 153 12.53 5.13 15.15
CA PRO A 153 13.52 5.79 16.02
C PRO A 153 13.12 5.76 17.49
N GLY A 154 11.82 5.71 17.79
CA GLY A 154 11.33 5.60 19.16
C GLY A 154 11.42 4.20 19.78
N ALA A 155 11.80 3.18 19.02
CA ALA A 155 11.83 1.79 19.47
C ALA A 155 13.25 1.30 19.84
N ASP A 156 14.20 2.19 20.08
CA ASP A 156 15.58 1.81 20.49
C ASP A 156 15.52 1.03 21.81
N PRO A 157 15.94 -0.25 21.82
CA PRO A 157 15.94 -1.06 23.03
C PRO A 157 16.94 -0.58 24.09
N ASN A 158 17.90 0.26 23.71
CA ASN A 158 18.89 0.84 24.63
C ASN A 158 18.42 2.19 25.21
N ALA A 159 17.30 2.73 24.73
CA ALA A 159 16.76 3.98 25.26
C ALA A 159 16.14 3.78 26.66
N VAL A 160 16.26 4.79 27.52
CA VAL A 160 15.63 4.80 28.84
C VAL A 160 14.11 4.70 28.75
N HIS A 161 13.55 5.19 27.67
CA HIS A 161 12.13 5.16 27.37
C HIS A 161 11.92 4.96 25.88
N GLN A 162 11.00 4.06 25.51
CA GLN A 162 10.60 3.84 24.15
C GLN A 162 9.36 4.66 23.80
N ALA A 163 9.39 5.32 22.65
CA ALA A 163 8.26 6.04 22.06
C ALA A 163 7.63 5.17 20.96
N LEU A 164 6.62 4.40 21.31
CA LEU A 164 5.93 3.48 20.42
C LEU A 164 4.56 4.02 20.03
N LEU A 165 4.05 3.59 18.88
CA LEU A 165 2.63 3.70 18.55
C LEU A 165 1.87 2.60 19.30
N VAL A 166 0.85 2.97 20.06
CA VAL A 166 0.08 2.01 20.85
C VAL A 166 -1.43 2.17 20.61
N VAL A 167 -2.16 1.09 20.80
CA VAL A 167 -3.63 1.07 20.75
C VAL A 167 -4.20 2.08 21.74
N GLY A 168 -5.17 2.89 21.32
CA GLY A 168 -5.83 3.91 22.13
C GLY A 168 -5.12 5.27 22.13
N ASP A 169 -3.95 5.39 21.50
CA ASP A 169 -3.25 6.66 21.37
C ASP A 169 -3.86 7.53 20.27
N THR A 170 -3.86 8.84 20.50
CA THR A 170 -4.13 9.82 19.42
C THR A 170 -2.82 10.26 18.80
N VAL A 171 -2.56 9.76 17.61
CA VAL A 171 -1.31 9.96 16.87
C VAL A 171 -1.45 11.10 15.87
N THR A 172 -0.37 11.86 15.69
CA THR A 172 -0.24 12.90 14.69
C THR A 172 0.62 12.41 13.53
N GLU A 173 0.07 12.41 12.30
CA GLU A 173 0.83 12.24 11.06
C GLU A 173 1.21 13.60 10.51
N VAL A 174 2.49 13.78 10.20
CA VAL A 174 3.02 14.96 9.49
C VAL A 174 3.61 14.50 8.16
N THR A 175 2.97 14.89 7.05
CA THR A 175 3.40 14.50 5.70
C THR A 175 4.09 15.66 4.99
N ARG A 176 5.22 15.37 4.29
CA ARG A 176 5.96 16.29 3.44
C ARG A 176 6.25 15.66 2.08
N VAL A 177 6.17 16.44 1.02
CA VAL A 177 6.72 16.06 -0.30
C VAL A 177 8.21 16.40 -0.29
N LEU A 178 9.05 15.41 -0.60
CA LEU A 178 10.50 15.57 -0.60
C LEU A 178 11.04 15.87 -2.01
N SER A 179 10.51 15.18 -3.02
CA SER A 179 11.03 15.25 -4.39
C SER A 179 9.98 14.89 -5.43
N CYS A 180 10.21 15.32 -6.67
CA CYS A 180 9.55 14.84 -7.86
C CYS A 180 10.57 14.84 -8.99
N GLU A 181 11.01 13.65 -9.43
CA GLU A 181 12.12 13.50 -10.38
C GLU A 181 11.65 12.82 -11.66
N PRO A 182 11.89 13.40 -12.84
CA PRO A 182 11.68 12.72 -14.10
C PRO A 182 12.75 11.65 -14.30
N LYS A 183 12.30 10.46 -14.74
CA LYS A 183 13.18 9.33 -15.08
C LYS A 183 12.70 8.65 -16.36
N VAL A 184 13.62 7.94 -17.02
CA VAL A 184 13.33 7.16 -18.22
C VAL A 184 13.47 5.67 -17.90
N ILE A 185 12.51 4.88 -18.35
CA ILE A 185 12.53 3.42 -18.19
C ILE A 185 13.49 2.85 -19.23
N GLY A 186 14.62 2.29 -18.77
CA GLY A 186 15.67 1.85 -19.70
C GLY A 186 15.26 0.81 -20.75
N LYS A 187 14.25 -0.01 -20.46
CA LYS A 187 13.75 -1.05 -21.39
C LYS A 187 12.80 -0.50 -22.48
N THR A 188 11.98 0.49 -22.14
CA THR A 188 10.91 0.98 -23.05
C THR A 188 11.19 2.38 -23.58
N GLY A 189 12.10 3.14 -22.97
CA GLY A 189 12.33 4.55 -23.27
C GLY A 189 11.21 5.49 -22.78
N GLU A 190 10.19 4.96 -22.10
CA GLU A 190 9.09 5.77 -21.60
C GLU A 190 9.51 6.63 -20.41
N SER A 191 9.01 7.85 -20.37
CA SER A 191 9.18 8.75 -19.23
C SER A 191 8.26 8.37 -18.07
N MET A 192 8.74 8.59 -16.86
CA MET A 192 7.98 8.47 -15.62
C MET A 192 8.43 9.55 -14.63
N LEU A 193 7.61 9.83 -13.61
CA LEU A 193 7.98 10.66 -12.48
C LEU A 193 8.13 9.81 -11.22
N VAL A 194 9.13 10.11 -10.40
CA VAL A 194 9.31 9.49 -9.08
C VAL A 194 9.07 10.56 -8.03
N VAL A 195 8.04 10.37 -7.22
CA VAL A 195 7.67 11.28 -6.13
C VAL A 195 8.09 10.67 -4.80
N GLY A 196 8.92 11.39 -4.06
CA GLY A 196 9.32 11.06 -2.70
C GLY A 196 8.44 11.78 -1.69
N VAL A 197 7.90 11.04 -0.72
CA VAL A 197 7.09 11.57 0.38
C VAL A 197 7.62 11.03 1.69
N GLU A 198 7.67 11.90 2.71
CA GLU A 198 8.01 11.55 4.08
C GLU A 198 6.80 11.73 4.99
N LYS A 199 6.59 10.79 5.90
CA LYS A 199 5.53 10.79 6.90
C LYS A 199 6.14 10.52 8.28
N GLU A 200 6.00 11.47 9.19
CA GLU A 200 6.30 11.29 10.60
C GLU A 200 5.04 10.89 11.34
N PHE A 201 5.13 9.88 12.19
CA PHE A 201 4.05 9.50 13.10
C PHE A 201 4.52 9.75 14.52
N ARG A 202 3.81 10.65 15.22
CA ARG A 202 4.12 11.10 16.56
C ARG A 202 3.02 10.71 17.52
N ASN A 203 3.39 10.16 18.68
CA ASN A 203 2.44 9.78 19.72
C ASN A 203 1.78 10.99 20.40
N GLY A 204 0.93 10.75 21.40
CA GLY A 204 0.23 11.80 22.15
C GLY A 204 1.15 12.76 22.93
N LYS A 205 2.43 12.42 23.09
CA LYS A 205 3.47 13.27 23.71
C LYS A 205 4.34 14.01 22.69
N ASP A 206 3.99 13.95 21.41
CA ASP A 206 4.76 14.52 20.28
C ASP A 206 6.13 13.85 20.05
N GLU A 207 6.34 12.65 20.56
CA GLU A 207 7.55 11.86 20.34
C GLU A 207 7.48 11.16 18.98
N LEU A 208 8.59 11.18 18.21
CA LEU A 208 8.67 10.52 16.91
C LEU A 208 8.77 9.00 17.06
N CYS A 209 7.70 8.30 16.70
CA CYS A 209 7.63 6.83 16.78
C CYS A 209 8.02 6.16 15.47
N VAL A 210 7.54 6.67 14.34
CA VAL A 210 7.77 6.11 13.00
C VAL A 210 8.09 7.21 12.01
N LEU A 211 9.10 6.96 11.15
CA LEU A 211 9.43 7.77 10.00
C LEU A 211 9.32 6.91 8.74
N ASP A 212 8.27 7.14 7.95
CA ASP A 212 7.94 6.36 6.76
C ASP A 212 8.19 7.21 5.50
N ARG A 213 9.20 6.82 4.70
CA ARG A 213 9.52 7.43 3.42
C ARG A 213 9.06 6.54 2.29
N ARG A 214 8.25 7.07 1.41
CA ARG A 214 7.64 6.35 0.28
C ARG A 214 8.09 6.95 -1.04
N ASN A 215 8.42 6.08 -1.98
CA ASN A 215 8.66 6.44 -3.36
C ASN A 215 7.52 5.92 -4.23
N TRP A 216 6.77 6.82 -4.84
CA TRP A 216 5.75 6.49 -5.82
C TRP A 216 6.26 6.76 -7.24
N VAL A 217 6.05 5.80 -8.11
CA VAL A 217 6.28 5.97 -9.54
C VAL A 217 4.96 6.35 -10.21
N PHE A 218 4.99 7.42 -10.98
CA PHE A 218 3.88 7.86 -11.80
C PHE A 218 4.22 7.66 -13.28
N ARG A 219 3.45 6.83 -13.95
CA ARG A 219 3.52 6.60 -15.38
C ARG A 219 2.40 7.33 -16.10
N VAL A 220 2.50 7.40 -17.41
CA VAL A 220 1.42 7.90 -18.25
C VAL A 220 0.16 7.09 -18.00
N ALA A 221 -0.98 7.80 -17.85
CA ALA A 221 -2.27 7.18 -17.67
C ALA A 221 -2.58 6.19 -18.80
N LEU A 222 -3.24 5.10 -18.45
CA LEU A 222 -3.73 4.15 -19.44
C LEU A 222 -4.97 4.71 -20.13
N ASP A 223 -5.05 4.43 -21.42
CA ASP A 223 -6.24 4.68 -22.22
C ASP A 223 -7.09 3.40 -22.26
N PRO A 224 -8.26 3.33 -21.60
CA PRO A 224 -9.09 2.13 -21.62
C PRO A 224 -9.53 1.69 -23.02
N SER A 225 -9.48 2.58 -24.01
CA SER A 225 -9.76 2.24 -25.41
C SER A 225 -8.60 1.53 -26.10
N LYS A 226 -7.40 1.54 -25.47
CA LYS A 226 -6.17 0.93 -25.95
C LYS A 226 -5.55 0.07 -24.86
N PRO A 227 -6.16 -1.08 -24.53
CA PRO A 227 -5.73 -1.92 -23.43
C PRO A 227 -4.26 -2.35 -23.58
N ALA A 228 -3.58 -2.43 -22.43
CA ALA A 228 -2.22 -2.94 -22.40
C ALA A 228 -2.22 -4.44 -22.73
N PRO A 229 -1.17 -4.96 -23.41
CA PRO A 229 -1.06 -6.38 -23.69
C PRO A 229 -1.00 -7.18 -22.39
N LEU A 230 -1.73 -8.31 -22.36
CA LEU A 230 -1.78 -9.18 -21.20
C LEU A 230 -0.39 -9.76 -20.90
N VAL A 231 0.05 -9.62 -19.65
CA VAL A 231 1.29 -10.23 -19.17
C VAL A 231 1.11 -11.76 -19.10
N PRO A 232 1.89 -12.55 -19.87
CA PRO A 232 1.76 -14.00 -19.85
C PRO A 232 2.16 -14.57 -18.49
N LYS A 233 1.56 -15.72 -18.11
CA LYS A 233 2.01 -16.47 -16.95
C LYS A 233 3.35 -17.14 -17.29
N PRO A 234 4.43 -16.88 -16.53
CA PRO A 234 5.70 -17.55 -16.75
C PRO A 234 5.61 -19.02 -16.36
N LYS A 235 6.59 -19.82 -16.82
CA LYS A 235 6.72 -21.20 -16.39
C LYS A 235 7.09 -21.24 -14.91
N GLU A 236 6.33 -21.97 -14.13
CA GLU A 236 6.64 -22.20 -12.72
C GLU A 236 7.87 -23.12 -12.58
N LEU A 237 8.60 -22.93 -11.49
CA LEU A 237 9.69 -23.82 -11.10
C LEU A 237 9.14 -25.20 -10.74
N SER A 238 9.91 -26.25 -11.00
CA SER A 238 9.63 -27.60 -10.49
C SER A 238 9.73 -27.64 -8.97
N GLN A 239 9.13 -28.65 -8.33
CA GLN A 239 9.20 -28.79 -6.88
C GLN A 239 10.66 -28.88 -6.38
N ALA A 240 11.53 -29.58 -7.09
CA ALA A 240 12.95 -29.69 -6.73
C ALA A 240 13.68 -28.33 -6.80
N GLU A 241 13.35 -27.47 -7.78
CA GLU A 241 13.89 -26.10 -7.86
C GLU A 241 13.34 -25.22 -6.75
N LEU A 242 12.06 -25.37 -6.41
CA LEU A 242 11.43 -24.66 -5.30
C LEU A 242 12.07 -25.06 -3.95
N ASP A 243 12.28 -26.35 -3.71
CA ASP A 243 12.93 -26.85 -2.49
C ASP A 243 14.37 -26.33 -2.36
N LYS A 244 15.13 -26.39 -3.45
CA LYS A 244 16.47 -25.81 -3.51
C LYS A 244 16.49 -24.32 -3.26
N SER A 245 15.47 -23.58 -3.70
CA SER A 245 15.39 -22.12 -3.54
C SER A 245 15.28 -21.67 -2.09
N VAL A 246 14.83 -22.54 -1.18
CA VAL A 246 14.63 -22.27 0.26
C VAL A 246 15.67 -22.92 1.17
N GLU A 247 16.64 -23.67 0.63
CA GLU A 247 17.75 -24.23 1.41
C GLU A 247 18.50 -23.14 2.17
N GLY A 248 18.74 -23.35 3.46
CA GLY A 248 19.41 -22.38 4.34
C GLY A 248 18.64 -21.09 4.60
N LYS A 249 17.34 -21.08 4.32
CA LYS A 249 16.48 -19.91 4.51
C LYS A 249 15.36 -20.17 5.52
N LEU A 250 14.92 -19.09 6.16
CA LEU A 250 13.64 -18.98 6.82
C LEU A 250 12.65 -18.44 5.79
N TRP A 251 11.47 -19.05 5.71
CA TRP A 251 10.51 -18.67 4.69
C TRP A 251 9.08 -18.98 5.10
N ARG A 252 8.14 -18.24 4.47
CA ARG A 252 6.69 -18.49 4.55
C ARG A 252 6.09 -18.42 3.17
N GLU A 253 5.19 -19.34 2.87
CA GLU A 253 4.42 -19.34 1.63
C GLU A 253 3.08 -18.65 1.82
N TYR A 254 2.69 -17.89 0.83
CA TYR A 254 1.43 -17.19 0.78
C TYR A 254 0.73 -17.42 -0.55
N SER A 255 -0.59 -17.46 -0.50
CA SER A 255 -1.48 -17.31 -1.65
C SER A 255 -2.64 -16.43 -1.22
N ARG A 256 -2.76 -15.25 -1.81
CA ARG A 256 -3.76 -14.25 -1.41
C ARG A 256 -4.96 -14.34 -2.36
N ASP A 257 -6.11 -14.64 -1.80
CA ASP A 257 -7.37 -14.67 -2.53
C ASP A 257 -8.04 -13.28 -2.60
N GLU A 258 -9.11 -13.18 -3.37
CA GLU A 258 -9.86 -11.94 -3.56
C GLU A 258 -10.48 -11.43 -2.26
N ALA A 259 -10.88 -12.32 -1.34
CA ALA A 259 -11.44 -11.93 -0.05
C ALA A 259 -10.39 -11.24 0.82
N THR A 260 -9.17 -11.76 0.85
CA THR A 260 -8.03 -11.15 1.55
C THR A 260 -7.69 -9.79 0.97
N LEU A 261 -7.61 -9.69 -0.38
CA LEU A 261 -7.28 -8.44 -1.07
C LEU A 261 -8.37 -7.38 -0.87
N PHE A 262 -9.65 -7.78 -0.92
CA PHE A 262 -10.79 -6.91 -0.66
C PHE A 262 -10.77 -6.35 0.77
N ARG A 263 -10.56 -7.21 1.79
CA ARG A 263 -10.45 -6.79 3.19
C ARG A 263 -9.28 -5.81 3.38
N PHE A 264 -8.13 -6.10 2.80
CA PHE A 264 -6.97 -5.23 2.89
C PHE A 264 -7.24 -3.87 2.22
N SER A 265 -7.84 -3.85 1.02
CA SER A 265 -8.29 -2.61 0.37
C SER A 265 -9.25 -1.83 1.24
N GLY A 266 -10.24 -2.49 1.86
CA GLY A 266 -11.21 -1.84 2.74
C GLY A 266 -10.56 -1.23 3.98
N LEU A 267 -9.69 -1.98 4.66
CA LEU A 267 -9.03 -1.54 5.90
C LEU A 267 -7.96 -0.46 5.68
N THR A 268 -7.35 -0.42 4.49
CA THR A 268 -6.41 0.65 4.09
C THR A 268 -7.08 1.77 3.31
N PHE A 269 -8.40 1.68 3.10
CA PHE A 269 -9.21 2.58 2.28
C PHE A 269 -8.60 2.82 0.90
N ASN A 270 -7.99 1.78 0.33
CA ASN A 270 -7.32 1.80 -0.96
C ASN A 270 -8.24 1.25 -2.05
N ALA A 271 -8.77 2.14 -2.86
CA ALA A 271 -9.71 1.81 -3.93
C ALA A 271 -9.02 1.55 -5.30
N HIS A 272 -7.70 1.31 -5.34
CA HIS A 272 -7.01 1.02 -6.60
C HIS A 272 -7.54 -0.28 -7.22
N ARG A 273 -8.14 -0.16 -8.39
CA ARG A 273 -8.92 -1.21 -9.07
C ARG A 273 -8.12 -2.48 -9.37
N ILE A 274 -6.81 -2.40 -9.54
CA ILE A 274 -5.97 -3.58 -9.81
C ILE A 274 -6.03 -4.64 -8.70
N HIS A 275 -6.46 -4.28 -7.49
CA HIS A 275 -6.48 -5.19 -6.35
C HIS A 275 -7.79 -5.97 -6.21
N TYR A 276 -8.91 -5.51 -6.83
CA TYR A 276 -10.23 -6.12 -6.67
C TYR A 276 -11.07 -6.19 -7.95
N ASP A 277 -10.79 -5.36 -8.95
CA ASP A 277 -11.53 -5.31 -10.21
C ASP A 277 -10.74 -6.09 -11.28
N LYS A 278 -11.04 -7.39 -11.39
CA LYS A 278 -10.33 -8.26 -12.32
C LYS A 278 -10.45 -7.83 -13.78
N PRO A 279 -11.63 -7.45 -14.32
CA PRO A 279 -11.75 -6.89 -15.67
C PRO A 279 -10.82 -5.69 -15.88
N TRP A 280 -10.79 -4.74 -14.97
CA TRP A 280 -9.87 -3.61 -15.08
C TRP A 280 -8.41 -4.05 -15.10
N ALA A 281 -8.01 -4.89 -14.15
CA ALA A 281 -6.63 -5.37 -14.05
C ALA A 281 -6.18 -6.10 -15.32
N THR A 282 -7.05 -6.94 -15.90
CA THR A 282 -6.67 -7.79 -17.07
C THR A 282 -6.90 -7.11 -18.40
N GLU A 283 -8.02 -6.42 -18.57
CA GLU A 283 -8.44 -5.89 -19.87
C GLU A 283 -7.94 -4.47 -20.11
N VAL A 284 -7.66 -3.69 -19.05
CA VAL A 284 -7.13 -2.32 -19.20
C VAL A 284 -5.64 -2.26 -18.88
N GLU A 285 -5.21 -2.82 -17.75
CA GLU A 285 -3.82 -2.70 -17.29
C GLU A 285 -2.90 -3.83 -17.76
N GLY A 286 -3.46 -4.89 -18.37
CA GLY A 286 -2.71 -6.01 -18.92
C GLY A 286 -2.11 -6.95 -17.89
N HIS A 287 -2.53 -6.87 -16.62
CA HIS A 287 -2.17 -7.83 -15.59
C HIS A 287 -2.84 -9.19 -15.84
N ARG A 288 -2.18 -10.30 -15.53
CA ARG A 288 -2.78 -11.63 -15.71
C ARG A 288 -3.85 -12.01 -14.67
N ASN A 289 -3.89 -11.28 -13.56
CA ASN A 289 -4.91 -11.40 -12.51
C ASN A 289 -4.89 -10.12 -11.65
N VAL A 290 -5.74 -10.04 -10.62
CA VAL A 290 -5.65 -8.99 -9.60
C VAL A 290 -4.29 -9.02 -8.92
N VAL A 291 -3.79 -7.85 -8.52
CA VAL A 291 -2.44 -7.67 -7.99
C VAL A 291 -2.48 -7.64 -6.46
N VAL A 292 -1.56 -8.34 -5.82
CA VAL A 292 -1.36 -8.27 -4.36
C VAL A 292 -0.77 -6.91 -4.00
N HIS A 293 -1.28 -6.29 -2.93
CA HIS A 293 -0.82 -4.98 -2.46
C HIS A 293 0.68 -5.01 -2.08
N GLY A 294 1.44 -4.05 -2.57
CA GLY A 294 2.84 -3.87 -2.18
C GLY A 294 3.03 -3.74 -0.65
N PRO A 295 2.22 -2.91 0.05
CA PRO A 295 2.23 -2.84 1.52
C PRO A 295 2.02 -4.17 2.23
N MET A 296 1.15 -5.05 1.72
CA MET A 296 0.93 -6.39 2.29
C MET A 296 2.19 -7.24 2.23
N ASN A 297 2.96 -7.14 1.16
CA ASN A 297 4.23 -7.84 1.01
C ASN A 297 5.32 -7.26 1.93
N LEU A 298 5.37 -5.93 2.11
CA LEU A 298 6.27 -5.28 3.07
C LEU A 298 6.00 -5.77 4.49
N ILE A 299 4.72 -5.83 4.89
CA ILE A 299 4.33 -6.34 6.22
C ILE A 299 4.73 -7.81 6.36
N ALA A 300 4.51 -8.64 5.35
CA ALA A 300 4.89 -10.05 5.40
C ALA A 300 6.41 -10.27 5.56
N MET A 301 7.24 -9.39 4.98
CA MET A 301 8.70 -9.40 5.17
C MET A 301 9.07 -9.04 6.62
N LEU A 302 8.45 -7.99 7.16
CA LEU A 302 8.67 -7.55 8.55
C LEU A 302 8.13 -8.56 9.55
N ASP A 303 6.99 -9.19 9.29
CA ASP A 303 6.42 -10.24 10.15
C ASP A 303 7.32 -11.48 10.21
N LEU A 304 7.89 -11.90 9.07
CA LEU A 304 8.85 -13.00 9.05
C LEU A 304 10.08 -12.66 9.90
N TRP A 305 10.71 -11.51 9.65
CA TRP A 305 11.89 -11.09 10.39
C TRP A 305 11.61 -10.94 11.89
N ARG A 306 10.53 -10.25 12.26
CA ARG A 306 10.17 -9.98 13.65
C ARG A 306 9.95 -11.27 14.46
N ASP A 307 9.18 -12.19 13.90
CA ASP A 307 8.85 -13.43 14.62
C ASP A 307 10.10 -14.28 14.85
N GLU A 308 11.00 -14.38 13.86
CA GLU A 308 12.23 -15.14 13.98
C GLU A 308 13.25 -14.43 14.88
N ALA A 309 13.39 -13.11 14.77
CA ALA A 309 14.28 -12.33 15.63
C ALA A 309 13.82 -12.37 17.11
N SER A 310 12.51 -12.36 17.36
CA SER A 310 11.97 -12.49 18.73
C SER A 310 12.34 -13.84 19.36
N VAL A 311 12.23 -14.94 18.61
CA VAL A 311 12.62 -16.28 19.07
C VAL A 311 14.11 -16.35 19.32
N PHE A 312 14.93 -15.88 18.38
CA PHE A 312 16.39 -15.90 18.52
C PHE A 312 16.88 -15.12 19.75
N ARG A 313 16.24 -14.02 20.08
CA ARG A 313 16.62 -13.17 21.22
C ARG A 313 16.01 -13.60 22.55
N GLY A 314 15.28 -14.72 22.59
CA GLY A 314 14.65 -15.23 23.79
C GLY A 314 13.55 -14.30 24.34
N VAL A 315 13.00 -13.45 23.51
CA VAL A 315 11.86 -12.60 23.92
C VAL A 315 10.68 -13.52 24.26
N GLY A 316 10.33 -13.61 25.56
CA GLY A 316 9.28 -14.48 26.09
C GLY A 316 9.75 -15.83 26.66
N GLU A 317 11.03 -16.17 26.66
CA GLU A 317 11.55 -17.32 27.37
C GLU A 317 12.17 -16.91 28.74
N GLY A 318 11.37 -16.99 29.78
CA GLY A 318 11.89 -17.27 31.14
C GLY A 318 12.31 -16.14 32.06
N SER A 319 11.99 -14.86 31.81
CA SER A 319 12.10 -13.85 32.87
C SER A 319 10.75 -13.29 33.25
N MET A 320 10.37 -13.41 34.52
CA MET A 320 9.12 -12.86 35.08
C MET A 320 9.07 -11.31 35.06
N GLN A 321 10.05 -10.64 34.45
CA GLN A 321 10.14 -9.18 34.35
C GLN A 321 10.04 -8.62 32.93
N ASP A 322 10.12 -9.48 31.88
CA ASP A 322 10.12 -9.05 30.46
C ASP A 322 8.90 -9.50 29.68
N ASP A 323 7.77 -9.78 30.35
CA ASP A 323 6.53 -10.27 29.74
C ASP A 323 5.88 -9.32 28.72
N GLU A 324 6.43 -8.13 28.52
CA GLU A 324 5.95 -7.11 27.57
C GLU A 324 7.00 -6.73 26.50
N ALA A 325 8.10 -7.43 26.41
CA ALA A 325 9.16 -7.08 25.45
C ALA A 325 8.70 -7.29 24.00
N VAL A 326 8.46 -6.21 23.30
CA VAL A 326 8.17 -6.18 21.87
C VAL A 326 9.44 -5.82 21.10
N TYR A 327 9.65 -6.48 19.97
CA TYR A 327 10.88 -6.31 19.22
C TYR A 327 10.62 -5.63 17.86
N TYR A 328 11.27 -4.47 17.66
CA TYR A 328 11.19 -3.67 16.45
C TYR A 328 12.55 -3.65 15.75
N PRO A 329 12.56 -3.61 14.41
CA PRO A 329 13.78 -3.28 13.68
C PRO A 329 14.11 -1.79 13.89
N GLN A 330 15.35 -1.41 13.66
CA GLN A 330 15.72 -0.01 13.53
C GLN A 330 15.09 0.59 12.28
N MET A 331 15.18 -0.13 11.15
CA MET A 331 14.61 0.29 9.89
C MET A 331 14.46 -0.87 8.90
N ILE A 332 13.68 -0.64 7.87
CA ILE A 332 13.71 -1.42 6.62
C ILE A 332 13.82 -0.48 5.43
N GLU A 333 14.72 -0.80 4.50
CA GLU A 333 14.71 -0.26 3.15
C GLU A 333 14.13 -1.31 2.20
N TYR A 334 13.25 -0.91 1.29
CA TYR A 334 12.57 -1.87 0.41
C TYR A 334 12.33 -1.33 -0.99
N ARG A 335 12.26 -2.25 -1.96
CA ARG A 335 11.97 -1.94 -3.35
C ARG A 335 11.08 -3.01 -3.97
N ALA A 336 9.92 -2.60 -4.51
CA ALA A 336 9.08 -3.42 -5.36
C ALA A 336 9.61 -3.42 -6.79
N THR A 337 9.71 -4.59 -7.41
CA THR A 337 10.29 -4.79 -8.75
C THR A 337 9.32 -5.40 -9.74
N SER A 338 8.42 -6.27 -9.28
CA SER A 338 7.44 -6.98 -10.09
C SER A 338 6.15 -7.21 -9.29
N PRO A 339 4.98 -7.27 -9.94
CA PRO A 339 3.73 -7.57 -9.26
C PRO A 339 3.70 -9.04 -8.80
N VAL A 340 3.06 -9.27 -7.65
CA VAL A 340 2.56 -10.57 -7.20
C VAL A 340 1.08 -10.64 -7.52
N TYR A 341 0.57 -11.77 -7.98
CA TYR A 341 -0.81 -11.92 -8.41
C TYR A 341 -1.67 -12.72 -7.43
N GLY A 342 -2.92 -12.36 -7.35
CA GLY A 342 -3.91 -13.08 -6.55
C GLY A 342 -4.00 -14.55 -6.94
N ARG A 343 -4.17 -15.45 -5.94
CA ARG A 343 -4.22 -16.92 -6.07
C ARG A 343 -2.94 -17.58 -6.59
N GLU A 344 -1.91 -16.82 -6.91
CA GLU A 344 -0.61 -17.40 -7.25
C GLU A 344 0.24 -17.55 -5.99
N PRO A 345 0.81 -18.73 -5.74
CA PRO A 345 1.70 -18.93 -4.61
C PRO A 345 2.98 -18.10 -4.75
N TYR A 346 3.44 -17.56 -3.63
CA TYR A 346 4.72 -16.86 -3.55
C TYR A 346 5.33 -17.04 -2.16
N ARG A 347 6.62 -16.80 -2.04
CA ARG A 347 7.35 -16.97 -0.78
C ARG A 347 7.97 -15.66 -0.33
N VAL A 348 7.87 -15.43 0.97
CA VAL A 348 8.66 -14.43 1.67
C VAL A 348 9.79 -15.16 2.37
N MET A 349 11.03 -14.73 2.16
CA MET A 349 12.20 -15.46 2.65
C MET A 349 13.33 -14.54 3.07
N MET A 350 14.16 -15.03 3.99
CA MET A 350 15.44 -14.44 4.38
C MET A 350 16.47 -15.54 4.68
N ASN A 351 17.75 -15.21 4.67
CA ASN A 351 18.77 -16.18 5.06
C ASN A 351 18.68 -16.48 6.56
N LYS A 352 18.74 -17.76 6.94
CA LYS A 352 18.67 -18.19 8.34
C LYS A 352 19.78 -17.56 9.20
N GLU A 353 20.99 -17.45 8.64
CA GLU A 353 22.13 -16.84 9.31
C GLU A 353 22.04 -15.31 9.47
N ALA A 354 20.99 -14.68 8.92
CA ALA A 354 20.83 -13.23 9.01
C ALA A 354 20.04 -12.79 10.25
N VAL A 355 19.44 -13.73 10.99
CA VAL A 355 18.61 -13.43 12.18
C VAL A 355 19.43 -12.78 13.31
N ASP A 356 20.71 -13.16 13.42
CA ASP A 356 21.65 -12.65 14.43
C ASP A 356 22.54 -11.50 13.93
N LYS A 357 22.37 -11.10 12.66
CA LYS A 357 23.17 -10.03 12.05
C LYS A 357 22.46 -8.69 12.17
N LYS A 358 23.25 -7.63 12.08
CA LYS A 358 22.75 -6.26 12.04
C LYS A 358 21.86 -6.00 10.83
N GLU A 359 22.08 -6.70 9.71
CA GLU A 359 21.31 -6.55 8.48
C GLU A 359 20.83 -7.91 7.98
N ALA A 360 19.54 -7.99 7.69
CA ALA A 360 18.89 -9.16 7.12
C ALA A 360 18.25 -8.81 5.78
N GLU A 361 18.74 -9.42 4.69
CA GLU A 361 18.06 -9.35 3.41
C GLU A 361 16.79 -10.19 3.44
N THR A 362 15.68 -9.57 3.08
CA THR A 362 14.38 -10.21 2.89
C THR A 362 13.92 -10.11 1.44
N ARG A 363 13.19 -11.10 0.94
CA ARG A 363 12.71 -11.13 -0.45
C ARG A 363 11.31 -11.71 -0.54
N VAL A 364 10.54 -11.17 -1.48
CA VAL A 364 9.30 -11.76 -1.96
C VAL A 364 9.58 -12.37 -3.31
N VAL A 365 9.34 -13.68 -3.46
CA VAL A 365 9.68 -14.45 -4.66
C VAL A 365 8.47 -15.25 -5.11
N SER A 366 8.06 -15.08 -6.37
CA SER A 366 6.99 -15.87 -7.00
C SER A 366 7.44 -17.28 -7.34
N ASN A 367 6.50 -18.18 -7.61
CA ASN A 367 6.80 -19.59 -7.91
C ASN A 367 7.57 -19.81 -9.23
N ASP A 368 7.73 -18.80 -10.05
CA ASP A 368 8.62 -18.81 -11.22
C ASP A 368 10.05 -18.37 -10.91
N GLY A 369 10.36 -18.06 -9.64
CA GLY A 369 11.66 -17.59 -9.21
C GLY A 369 11.87 -16.07 -9.36
N THR A 370 10.88 -15.33 -9.86
CA THR A 370 10.97 -13.87 -10.00
C THR A 370 10.98 -13.21 -8.62
N VAL A 371 11.97 -12.38 -8.37
CA VAL A 371 12.02 -11.54 -7.17
C VAL A 371 11.09 -10.34 -7.37
N CYS A 372 9.98 -10.33 -6.63
CA CYS A 372 8.93 -9.31 -6.73
C CYS A 372 9.15 -8.11 -5.80
N MET A 373 9.79 -8.34 -4.66
CA MET A 373 10.20 -7.29 -3.70
C MET A 373 11.47 -7.71 -3.00
N LYS A 374 12.33 -6.72 -2.72
CA LYS A 374 13.52 -6.88 -1.88
C LYS A 374 13.43 -5.91 -0.72
N GLY A 375 13.99 -6.29 0.41
CA GLY A 375 14.17 -5.41 1.56
C GLY A 375 15.41 -5.78 2.36
N THR A 376 16.00 -4.78 2.99
CA THR A 376 17.06 -4.94 3.98
C THR A 376 16.52 -4.44 5.30
N VAL A 377 16.35 -5.34 6.25
CA VAL A 377 15.99 -5.00 7.63
C VAL A 377 17.27 -4.74 8.39
N THR A 378 17.38 -3.57 8.98
CA THR A 378 18.49 -3.22 9.88
C THR A 378 18.01 -3.35 11.33
N ASP A 379 18.76 -4.10 12.09
CA ASP A 379 18.49 -4.33 13.51
C ASP A 379 19.23 -3.32 14.39
N TRP A 380 18.78 -3.15 15.62
CA TRP A 380 19.45 -2.35 16.62
C TRP A 380 20.80 -2.99 17.01
N SER A 381 21.82 -2.16 17.22
CA SER A 381 23.05 -2.62 17.87
C SER A 381 22.75 -2.72 19.36
N LEU A 382 22.63 -3.93 19.88
CA LEU A 382 22.48 -4.12 21.32
C LEU A 382 23.78 -3.70 22.01
N SER A 383 23.66 -2.87 23.02
CA SER A 383 24.76 -2.59 23.96
C SER A 383 25.14 -3.91 24.66
N LYS A 384 26.40 -4.36 24.53
CA LYS A 384 26.87 -5.52 25.25
C LYS A 384 27.04 -5.22 26.73
#